data_48f4ec0a4c5576472616f808eea24a47
#
_entry.id   48f4ec0a4c5576472616f808eea24a47
#
_cell.length_a   1.000
_cell.length_b   1.000
_cell.length_c   1.000
_cell.angle_alpha   90.00
_cell.angle_beta   90.00
_cell.angle_gamma   90.00
#
_symmetry.space_group_name_H-M   'P 1'
#
loop_
_entity.id
_entity.type
_entity.pdbx_description
1 polymer ?
#
loop_
_entity_poly.entity_id
_entity_poly.type
_entity_poly.pdbx_seq_one_letter_code
_entity_poly.pdbx_strand_id
1 'polypeptide(L)'
;IFRLKQFENDIRPDKKYPNAGTNYMVIDESVDYGVRNLKTFITCVEKSNPGFAVKWGDNFGQQFKGKLIGGIFRLERDWYDNKEVKRHKLAWFRSVEGIKDADIPEERTTKAYDDHLKEEAIMGASPAGTDFMSIPDSVQEELPFN
;
A
#
# COMPACT_ATOMS: atom_id res chain seq x y z
N ILE A 1 -19.09 -1.53 -4.63
CA ILE A 1 -17.95 -0.81 -4.06
C ILE A 1 -18.34 -0.31 -2.67
N PHE A 2 -17.67 -0.83 -1.65
CA PHE A 2 -17.84 -0.35 -0.28
C PHE A 2 -16.81 0.70 0.05
N ARG A 3 -17.25 1.81 0.59
CA ARG A 3 -16.39 2.86 1.07
C ARG A 3 -16.41 2.88 2.59
N LEU A 4 -15.28 2.50 3.19
CA LEU A 4 -15.05 2.64 4.62
C LEU A 4 -14.46 4.02 4.88
N LYS A 5 -15.18 4.85 5.60
CA LYS A 5 -14.74 6.23 5.88
C LYS A 5 -13.93 6.36 7.17
N GLN A 6 -13.97 5.38 8.04
CA GLN A 6 -13.45 5.52 9.38
C GLN A 6 -12.76 4.24 9.82
N PHE A 7 -11.48 4.34 10.12
CA PHE A 7 -10.75 3.32 10.85
C PHE A 7 -10.24 3.94 12.14
N GLU A 8 -10.61 3.37 13.26
CA GLU A 8 -9.84 3.55 14.46
C GLU A 8 -8.65 2.60 14.38
N ASN A 9 -7.48 3.17 14.24
CA ASN A 9 -6.27 2.40 14.12
C ASN A 9 -5.48 2.48 15.42
N ASP A 10 -5.56 1.42 16.19
CA ASP A 10 -4.84 1.33 17.46
C ASP A 10 -3.37 0.94 17.32
N ILE A 11 -2.95 0.56 16.11
CA ILE A 11 -1.58 0.13 15.83
C ILE A 11 -0.63 1.35 15.70
N ARG A 12 -1.16 2.52 15.42
CA ARG A 12 -0.34 3.74 15.33
C ARG A 12 -0.22 4.42 16.68
N PRO A 13 0.99 4.47 17.27
CA PRO A 13 1.20 5.13 18.56
C PRO A 13 1.04 6.65 18.52
N ASP A 14 1.11 7.26 17.34
CA ASP A 14 1.08 8.69 17.08
C ASP A 14 -0.22 9.15 16.39
N LYS A 15 -1.35 8.77 16.93
CA LYS A 15 -2.68 9.16 16.40
C LYS A 15 -2.85 10.67 16.25
N LYS A 16 -2.29 11.25 15.19
CA LYS A 16 -2.62 12.64 14.81
C LYS A 16 -3.94 12.76 14.05
N TYR A 17 -4.42 11.66 13.48
CA TYR A 17 -5.62 11.66 12.62
C TYR A 17 -6.52 10.49 12.99
N PRO A 18 -7.63 10.75 13.68
CA PRO A 18 -8.60 9.72 14.06
C PRO A 18 -9.29 9.07 12.87
N ASN A 19 -9.31 9.75 11.72
CA ASN A 19 -9.88 9.25 10.48
C ASN A 19 -8.74 8.85 9.54
N ALA A 20 -8.26 7.64 9.65
CA ALA A 20 -7.09 7.15 8.92
C ALA A 20 -7.35 6.91 7.41
N GLY A 21 -8.30 7.59 6.83
CA GLY A 21 -8.51 7.58 5.41
C GLY A 21 -9.69 6.73 4.94
N THR A 22 -9.77 6.60 3.64
CA THR A 22 -10.81 5.86 2.94
C THR A 22 -10.18 4.64 2.30
N ASN A 23 -10.76 3.48 2.53
CA ASN A 23 -10.42 2.27 1.81
C ASN A 23 -11.57 1.87 0.88
N TYR A 24 -11.22 1.42 -0.32
CA TYR A 24 -12.15 0.93 -1.30
C TYR A 24 -11.99 -0.58 -1.42
N MET A 25 -13.08 -1.29 -1.24
CA MET A 25 -13.16 -2.71 -1.49
C MET A 25 -14.01 -2.92 -2.74
N VAL A 26 -13.40 -3.41 -3.78
CA VAL A 26 -14.12 -3.83 -4.98
C VAL A 26 -14.60 -5.26 -4.76
N ILE A 27 -15.89 -5.46 -4.92
CA ILE A 27 -16.51 -6.78 -4.88
C ILE A 27 -16.77 -7.17 -6.33
N ASP A 28 -16.05 -8.17 -6.77
CA ASP A 28 -16.17 -8.72 -8.10
C ASP A 28 -16.34 -10.24 -7.98
N GLU A 29 -17.52 -10.69 -8.30
CA GLU A 29 -17.88 -12.12 -8.22
C GLU A 29 -17.21 -12.97 -9.30
N SER A 30 -16.69 -12.33 -10.34
CA SER A 30 -15.97 -13.02 -11.41
C SER A 30 -14.57 -13.46 -11.00
N VAL A 31 -14.05 -12.95 -9.90
CA VAL A 31 -12.73 -13.28 -9.36
C VAL A 31 -12.79 -13.73 -7.90
N ASP A 32 -12.13 -14.81 -7.60
CA ASP A 32 -12.16 -15.43 -6.25
C ASP A 32 -11.74 -14.47 -5.14
N TYR A 33 -10.75 -13.64 -5.38
CA TYR A 33 -10.26 -12.72 -4.36
C TYR A 33 -11.21 -11.54 -4.09
N GLY A 34 -12.06 -11.16 -5.03
CA GLY A 34 -13.03 -10.08 -4.85
C GLY A 34 -14.06 -10.41 -3.77
N VAL A 35 -14.56 -11.62 -3.77
CA VAL A 35 -15.47 -12.12 -2.73
C VAL A 35 -14.74 -12.44 -1.44
N ARG A 36 -13.50 -12.94 -1.53
CA ARG A 36 -12.68 -13.29 -0.36
C ARG A 36 -12.44 -12.10 0.55
N ASN A 37 -12.13 -10.93 -0.01
CA ASN A 37 -11.89 -9.72 0.76
C ASN A 37 -13.12 -9.30 1.56
N LEU A 38 -14.30 -9.37 0.96
CA LEU A 38 -15.55 -9.10 1.65
C LEU A 38 -15.81 -10.09 2.79
N LYS A 39 -15.62 -11.38 2.53
CA LYS A 39 -15.77 -12.43 3.57
C LYS A 39 -14.81 -12.20 4.73
N THR A 40 -13.57 -11.87 4.45
CA THR A 40 -12.57 -11.55 5.49
C THR A 40 -13.01 -10.33 6.30
N PHE A 41 -13.45 -9.27 5.66
CA PHE A 41 -13.97 -8.08 6.34
C PHE A 41 -15.13 -8.42 7.27
N ILE A 42 -16.15 -9.11 6.77
CA ILE A 42 -17.32 -9.53 7.56
C ILE A 42 -16.89 -10.35 8.77
N THR A 43 -16.06 -11.36 8.56
CA THR A 43 -15.58 -12.24 9.65
C THR A 43 -14.83 -11.44 10.71
N CYS A 44 -14.00 -10.50 10.30
CA CYS A 44 -13.24 -9.66 11.24
C CYS A 44 -14.15 -8.73 12.04
N VAL A 45 -15.17 -8.15 11.41
CA VAL A 45 -16.15 -7.30 12.11
C VAL A 45 -16.98 -8.12 13.09
N GLU A 46 -17.48 -9.28 12.69
CA GLU A 46 -18.29 -10.15 13.56
C GLU A 46 -17.47 -10.63 14.78
N LYS A 47 -16.21 -11.03 14.57
CA LYS A 47 -15.33 -11.43 15.68
C LYS A 47 -14.97 -10.26 16.62
N SER A 48 -14.92 -9.05 16.10
CA SER A 48 -14.58 -7.86 16.88
C SER A 48 -15.76 -7.27 17.64
N ASN A 49 -16.99 -7.68 17.31
CA ASN A 49 -18.21 -7.15 17.92
C ASN A 49 -19.12 -8.32 18.37
N PRO A 50 -18.94 -8.83 19.61
CA PRO A 50 -19.73 -9.93 20.12
C PRO A 50 -21.24 -9.66 20.00
N GLY A 51 -21.99 -10.63 19.51
CA GLY A 51 -23.45 -10.51 19.30
C GLY A 51 -23.86 -9.80 18.02
N PHE A 52 -22.91 -9.29 17.24
CA PHE A 52 -23.19 -8.73 15.92
C PHE A 52 -23.10 -9.82 14.84
N ALA A 53 -24.13 -9.91 14.03
CA ALA A 53 -24.16 -10.75 12.84
C ALA A 53 -24.59 -9.93 11.63
N VAL A 54 -23.87 -10.08 10.54
CA VAL A 54 -24.12 -9.33 9.29
C VAL A 54 -25.41 -9.81 8.63
N LYS A 55 -26.23 -8.86 8.25
CA LYS A 55 -27.47 -9.08 7.50
C LYS A 55 -27.33 -8.54 6.09
N TRP A 56 -27.78 -9.31 5.12
CA TRP A 56 -27.83 -8.89 3.72
C TRP A 56 -29.13 -8.14 3.43
N GLY A 57 -29.05 -7.09 2.64
CA GLY A 57 -30.22 -6.28 2.27
C GLY A 57 -29.86 -4.85 1.89
N ASP A 58 -30.88 -4.03 1.68
CA ASP A 58 -30.74 -2.66 1.16
C ASP A 58 -29.87 -1.74 2.02
N ASN A 59 -29.84 -1.97 3.32
CA ASN A 59 -29.07 -1.18 4.28
C ASN A 59 -27.75 -1.86 4.70
N PHE A 60 -27.22 -2.73 3.86
CA PHE A 60 -26.03 -3.54 4.18
C PHE A 60 -24.87 -2.72 4.74
N GLY A 61 -24.55 -1.59 4.13
CA GLY A 61 -23.44 -0.75 4.57
C GLY A 61 -23.68 -0.02 5.91
N GLN A 62 -24.92 0.29 6.24
CA GLN A 62 -25.28 1.06 7.44
C GLN A 62 -25.01 0.28 8.74
N GLN A 63 -25.14 -1.04 8.71
CA GLN A 63 -24.97 -1.90 9.88
C GLN A 63 -23.53 -1.89 10.44
N PHE A 64 -22.54 -1.51 9.62
CA PHE A 64 -21.14 -1.46 10.02
C PHE A 64 -20.76 -0.13 10.71
N LYS A 65 -21.64 0.84 10.72
CA LYS A 65 -21.38 2.12 11.35
C LYS A 65 -21.16 1.94 12.85
N GLY A 66 -20.01 2.43 13.35
CA GLY A 66 -19.64 2.32 14.76
C GLY A 66 -19.15 0.94 15.19
N LYS A 67 -19.02 -0.02 14.28
CA LYS A 67 -18.47 -1.34 14.58
C LYS A 67 -16.95 -1.31 14.57
N LEU A 68 -16.35 -2.10 15.47
CA LEU A 68 -14.91 -2.26 15.58
C LEU A 68 -14.40 -3.25 14.54
N ILE A 69 -13.22 -2.97 14.04
CA ILE A 69 -12.46 -3.90 13.20
C ILE A 69 -10.97 -3.62 13.37
N GLY A 70 -10.16 -4.64 13.27
CA GLY A 70 -8.72 -4.50 13.25
C GLY A 70 -8.21 -4.17 11.84
N GLY A 71 -7.31 -3.19 11.76
CA GLY A 71 -6.64 -2.84 10.51
C GLY A 71 -5.14 -3.00 10.65
N ILE A 72 -4.53 -3.69 9.68
CA ILE A 72 -3.07 -3.78 9.55
C ILE A 72 -2.65 -2.82 8.46
N PHE A 73 -1.77 -1.88 8.81
CA PHE A 73 -1.33 -0.83 7.91
C PHE A 73 0.10 -1.07 7.45
N ARG A 74 0.35 -0.74 6.21
CA ARG A 74 1.65 -0.77 5.56
C ARG A 74 2.15 0.64 5.37
N LEU A 75 3.42 0.87 5.59
CA LEU A 75 4.08 2.10 5.17
C LEU A 75 4.26 2.05 3.65
N GLU A 76 3.78 3.07 2.96
CA GLU A 76 3.96 3.25 1.52
C GLU A 76 4.75 4.54 1.27
N ARG A 77 5.83 4.44 0.53
CA ARG A 77 6.58 5.60 0.03
C ARG A 77 6.08 5.96 -1.34
N ASP A 78 5.79 7.23 -1.50
CA ASP A 78 5.26 7.82 -2.72
C ASP A 78 6.10 9.05 -3.10
N TRP A 79 6.15 9.36 -4.37
CA TRP A 79 6.74 10.58 -4.89
C TRP A 79 5.65 11.48 -5.40
N TYR A 80 5.45 12.60 -4.75
CA TYR A 80 4.39 13.54 -5.07
C TYR A 80 4.86 14.98 -4.88
N ASP A 81 4.60 15.84 -5.85
CA ASP A 81 4.96 17.26 -5.80
C ASP A 81 6.46 17.48 -5.47
N ASN A 82 7.32 16.75 -6.21
CA ASN A 82 8.79 16.78 -6.08
C ASN A 82 9.33 16.48 -4.67
N LYS A 83 8.62 15.69 -3.92
CA LYS A 83 9.04 15.24 -2.58
C LYS A 83 8.62 13.83 -2.25
N GLU A 84 9.40 13.20 -1.39
CA GLU A 84 9.01 11.93 -0.79
C GLU A 84 7.84 12.12 0.18
N VAL A 85 6.82 11.33 0.02
CA VAL A 85 5.67 11.29 0.92
C VAL A 85 5.51 9.89 1.48
N LYS A 86 5.43 9.79 2.80
CA LYS A 86 5.17 8.52 3.51
C LYS A 86 3.73 8.48 3.98
N ARG A 87 3.05 7.40 3.63
CA ARG A 87 1.63 7.20 3.99
C ARG A 87 1.43 5.81 4.58
N HIS A 88 0.56 5.72 5.58
CA HIS A 88 0.11 4.42 6.06
C HIS A 88 -1.16 4.03 5.31
N LYS A 89 -1.09 2.94 4.57
CA LYS A 89 -2.24 2.38 3.85
C LYS A 89 -2.66 1.05 4.44
N LEU A 90 -3.96 0.83 4.50
CA LEU A 90 -4.51 -0.44 4.95
C LEU A 90 -4.04 -1.56 4.03
N ALA A 91 -3.40 -2.57 4.61
CA ALA A 91 -2.96 -3.77 3.89
C ALA A 91 -4.03 -4.87 3.94
N TRP A 92 -4.52 -5.18 5.14
CA TRP A 92 -5.59 -6.17 5.35
C TRP A 92 -6.33 -5.95 6.67
N PHE A 93 -7.43 -6.68 6.82
CA PHE A 93 -8.24 -6.69 8.02
C PHE A 93 -7.86 -7.85 8.95
N ARG A 94 -8.02 -7.61 10.24
CA ARG A 94 -7.99 -8.61 11.31
C ARG A 94 -9.11 -8.32 12.31
N SER A 95 -9.39 -9.27 13.18
CA SER A 95 -10.17 -8.97 14.39
C SER A 95 -9.35 -8.08 15.32
N VAL A 96 -10.01 -7.35 16.22
CA VAL A 96 -9.34 -6.50 17.20
C VAL A 96 -8.33 -7.30 18.05
N GLU A 97 -8.67 -8.52 18.43
CA GLU A 97 -7.74 -9.40 19.14
C GLU A 97 -6.60 -9.91 18.24
N GLY A 98 -6.91 -10.21 16.98
CA GLY A 98 -5.92 -10.72 16.02
C GLY A 98 -4.87 -9.70 15.60
N ILE A 99 -5.01 -8.42 15.95
CA ILE A 99 -4.00 -7.40 15.70
C ILE A 99 -2.75 -7.64 16.56
N LYS A 100 -2.92 -8.16 17.78
CA LYS A 100 -1.82 -8.32 18.74
C LYS A 100 -0.71 -9.24 18.22
N ASP A 101 -1.12 -10.26 17.48
CA ASP A 101 -0.23 -11.30 16.95
C ASP A 101 0.04 -11.13 15.44
N ALA A 102 -0.35 -10.00 14.88
CA ALA A 102 -0.20 -9.79 13.45
C ALA A 102 1.19 -9.25 13.09
N ASP A 103 1.77 -9.83 12.06
CA ASP A 103 3.01 -9.33 11.48
C ASP A 103 2.81 -7.95 10.84
N ILE A 104 3.83 -7.11 10.98
CA ILE A 104 3.85 -5.81 10.32
C ILE A 104 4.22 -6.04 8.85
N PRO A 105 3.38 -5.60 7.89
CA PRO A 105 3.69 -5.77 6.48
C PRO A 105 4.95 -5.00 6.09
N GLU A 106 5.71 -5.57 5.17
CA GLU A 106 6.85 -4.90 4.57
C GLU A 106 6.41 -3.57 3.92
N GLU A 107 7.32 -2.62 3.96
CA GLU A 107 7.16 -1.34 3.29
C GLU A 107 7.00 -1.53 1.78
N ARG A 108 6.21 -0.66 1.15
CA ARG A 108 5.98 -0.68 -0.27
C ARG A 108 6.28 0.68 -0.88
N THR A 109 6.84 0.67 -2.08
CA THR A 109 7.02 1.86 -2.90
C THR A 109 5.94 1.96 -3.97
N THR A 110 5.58 3.19 -4.36
CA THR A 110 4.72 3.41 -5.53
C THR A 110 5.56 3.44 -6.80
N LYS A 111 4.90 3.23 -7.93
CA LYS A 111 5.56 3.36 -9.23
C LYS A 111 6.21 4.75 -9.41
N ALA A 112 5.57 5.80 -8.96
CA ALA A 112 6.10 7.17 -9.05
C ALA A 112 7.42 7.33 -8.26
N TYR A 113 7.51 6.70 -7.09
CA TYR A 113 8.73 6.68 -6.30
C TYR A 113 9.84 5.87 -6.98
N ASP A 114 9.51 4.70 -7.50
CA ASP A 114 10.46 3.84 -8.19
C ASP A 114 10.98 4.48 -9.50
N ASP A 115 10.11 5.16 -10.22
CA ASP A 115 10.47 5.88 -11.45
C ASP A 115 11.41 7.07 -11.11
N HIS A 116 11.12 7.82 -10.04
CA HIS A 116 12.00 8.89 -9.56
C HIS A 116 13.40 8.36 -9.21
N LEU A 117 13.50 7.26 -8.49
CA LEU A 117 14.80 6.65 -8.16
C LEU A 117 15.58 6.24 -9.40
N LYS A 118 14.91 5.75 -10.44
CA LYS A 118 15.54 5.40 -11.72
C LYS A 118 16.06 6.64 -12.44
N GLU A 119 15.29 7.72 -12.44
CA GLU A 119 15.71 9.00 -13.03
C GLU A 119 16.92 9.57 -12.31
N GLU A 120 16.95 9.56 -10.99
CA GLU A 120 18.10 9.98 -10.21
C GLU A 120 19.35 9.11 -10.50
N ALA A 121 19.17 7.82 -10.61
CA ALA A 121 20.26 6.90 -10.93
C ALA A 121 20.82 7.16 -12.33
N ILE A 122 19.99 7.47 -13.30
CA ILE A 122 20.40 7.83 -14.67
C ILE A 122 21.15 9.17 -14.66
N MET A 123 20.65 10.18 -13.95
CA MET A 123 21.32 11.47 -13.80
C MET A 123 22.67 11.35 -13.08
N GLY A 124 22.73 10.53 -12.03
CA GLY A 124 23.97 10.27 -11.29
C GLY A 124 25.00 9.47 -12.11
N ALA A 125 24.57 8.68 -13.08
CA ALA A 125 25.45 7.92 -13.98
C ALA A 125 25.98 8.76 -15.14
N SER A 126 25.47 9.95 -15.37
CA SER A 126 25.89 10.84 -16.47
C SER A 126 27.40 11.11 -16.53
N PRO A 127 28.09 11.41 -15.40
CA PRO A 127 29.54 11.55 -15.39
C PRO A 127 30.29 10.29 -15.79
N ALA A 128 29.82 9.12 -15.40
CA ALA A 128 30.39 7.86 -15.78
C ALA A 128 30.29 7.59 -17.29
N GLY A 129 29.21 8.04 -17.92
CA GLY A 129 29.06 7.98 -19.36
C GLY A 129 30.09 8.83 -20.11
N THR A 130 30.55 9.92 -19.54
CA THR A 130 31.60 10.75 -20.10
C THR A 130 32.94 10.06 -20.07
N ASP A 131 33.30 9.42 -18.97
CA ASP A 131 34.52 8.63 -18.86
C ASP A 131 34.49 7.43 -19.81
N PHE A 132 33.35 6.88 -20.04
CA PHE A 132 33.16 5.78 -20.96
C PHE A 132 33.45 6.16 -22.42
N MET A 133 33.22 7.40 -22.80
CA MET A 133 33.52 7.90 -24.15
C MET A 133 35.02 7.91 -24.48
N SER A 134 35.89 7.92 -23.51
CA SER A 134 37.33 7.84 -23.74
C SER A 134 37.79 6.44 -24.17
N ILE A 135 37.05 5.41 -23.80
CA ILE A 135 37.36 4.02 -24.16
C ILE A 135 37.22 3.74 -25.66
N PRO A 136 36.17 4.23 -26.34
CA PRO A 136 36.05 4.06 -27.81
C PRO A 136 37.23 4.67 -28.57
N ASP A 137 37.75 5.77 -28.13
CA ASP A 137 38.90 6.39 -28.77
C ASP A 137 40.14 5.51 -28.71
N SER A 138 40.37 4.91 -27.56
CA SER A 138 41.45 3.95 -27.40
C SER A 138 41.30 2.72 -28.27
N VAL A 139 40.10 2.24 -28.42
CA VAL A 139 39.79 1.10 -29.25
C VAL A 139 39.97 1.46 -30.74
N GLN A 140 39.65 2.69 -31.15
CA GLN A 140 39.86 3.17 -32.50
C GLN A 140 41.33 3.26 -32.86
N GLU A 141 42.17 3.64 -31.93
CA GLU A 141 43.61 3.66 -32.14
C GLU A 141 44.18 2.26 -32.36
N GLU A 142 43.61 1.27 -31.77
CA GLU A 142 44.03 -0.11 -31.95
C GLU A 142 43.55 -0.74 -33.24
N LEU A 143 42.43 -0.29 -33.75
CA LEU A 143 41.81 -0.86 -34.96
C LEU A 143 42.54 -0.54 -36.29
N PRO A 144 43.09 0.68 -36.46
CA PRO A 144 43.73 1.06 -37.71
C PRO A 144 45.04 0.36 -38.06
N PHE A 145 45.53 -0.41 -37.14
CA PHE A 145 46.77 -1.13 -37.35
C PHE A 145 46.72 -2.24 -38.37
N ASN A 146 45.68 -2.46 -38.90
CA ASN A 146 45.49 -3.54 -39.87
C ASN A 146 46.28 -3.38 -41.13
#